data_56a564cbb9390420e83efd5cc0ca68da
#
_entry.id   56a564cbb9390420e83efd5cc0ca68da
#
_cell.length_a   1.000
_cell.length_b   1.000
_cell.length_c   1.000
_cell.angle_alpha   90.00
_cell.angle_beta   90.00
_cell.angle_gamma   90.00
#
_symmetry.space_group_name_H-M   'P 1'
#
loop_
_entity.id
_entity.type
_entity.pdbx_description
1 polymer ?
#
loop_
_entity_poly.entity_id
_entity_poly.type
_entity_poly.pdbx_seq_one_letter_code
_entity_poly.pdbx_strand_id
1 'polypeptide(L)'
;IYGPDTFDVITCNPPYFKYQESSHLNDDEHKVIARHEKCITLEDIFSLCFYLLKNQGVLGMVHRTDRLIEIIHLANQYHLEVKRLRLVYPKENTDSNLVLIEFRKNGRTGLKILPPLYVHHSDGSYTDEVLNMFKESENNESK
;
A
#
# COMPACT_ATOMS: atom_id res chain seq x y z
N ILE A 1 -23.49 1.59 -0.44
CA ILE A 1 -23.87 1.04 0.83
C ILE A 1 -23.38 1.92 1.98
N TYR A 2 -22.12 2.36 1.94
CA TYR A 2 -21.60 3.32 2.91
C TYR A 2 -21.64 4.73 2.32
N GLY A 3 -22.11 5.68 3.11
CA GLY A 3 -22.08 7.09 2.74
C GLY A 3 -20.70 7.71 2.88
N PRO A 4 -20.55 9.00 2.52
CA PRO A 4 -19.29 9.71 2.69
C PRO A 4 -18.94 9.88 4.17
N ASP A 5 -17.68 10.13 4.45
CA ASP A 5 -17.19 10.47 5.79
C ASP A 5 -17.58 9.46 6.87
N THR A 6 -17.44 8.16 6.54
CA THR A 6 -17.86 7.07 7.42
C THR A 6 -16.73 6.52 8.28
N PHE A 7 -15.52 6.41 7.72
CA PHE A 7 -14.42 5.69 8.36
C PHE A 7 -13.32 6.62 8.86
N ASP A 8 -12.77 6.28 10.01
CA ASP A 8 -11.58 6.94 10.55
C ASP A 8 -10.30 6.38 9.94
N VAL A 9 -10.29 5.08 9.64
CA VAL A 9 -9.13 4.37 9.11
C VAL A 9 -9.59 3.39 8.04
N ILE A 10 -8.86 3.39 6.92
CA ILE A 10 -9.00 2.39 5.86
C ILE A 10 -7.61 1.80 5.61
N THR A 11 -7.54 0.49 5.44
CA THR A 11 -6.31 -0.17 5.00
C THR A 11 -6.53 -0.81 3.64
N CYS A 12 -5.50 -0.78 2.82
CA CYS A 12 -5.55 -1.31 1.47
C CYS A 12 -4.27 -2.05 1.13
N ASN A 13 -4.43 -3.27 0.65
CA ASN A 13 -3.35 -4.05 0.06
C ASN A 13 -3.77 -4.37 -1.37
N PRO A 14 -3.61 -3.42 -2.31
CA PRO A 14 -4.11 -3.62 -3.66
C PRO A 14 -3.38 -4.76 -4.35
N PRO A 15 -4.08 -5.54 -5.18
CA PRO A 15 -3.43 -6.58 -5.95
C PRO A 15 -2.38 -5.93 -6.87
N TYR A 16 -1.17 -6.49 -6.85
CA TYR A 16 -0.05 -6.01 -7.66
C TYR A 16 -0.22 -6.51 -9.09
N PHE A 17 -1.25 -6.05 -9.77
CA PHE A 17 -1.30 -6.26 -11.20
C PHE A 17 -0.22 -5.37 -11.79
N LYS A 18 0.90 -5.99 -12.11
CA LYS A 18 1.81 -5.43 -13.06
C LYS A 18 1.03 -5.25 -14.36
N TYR A 19 0.77 -4.02 -14.70
CA TYR A 19 0.77 -3.66 -16.08
C TYR A 19 2.21 -3.91 -16.55
N GLN A 20 2.53 -5.16 -16.78
CA GLN A 20 3.80 -5.48 -17.39
C GLN A 20 3.64 -5.21 -18.87
N GLU A 21 4.17 -4.08 -19.31
CA GLU A 21 4.49 -3.86 -20.70
C GLU A 21 5.36 -4.99 -21.26
N SER A 22 5.94 -5.80 -20.40
CA SER A 22 6.78 -6.94 -20.73
C SER A 22 6.12 -8.30 -20.55
N SER A 23 4.87 -8.39 -20.15
CA SER A 23 4.20 -9.67 -20.10
C SER A 23 3.81 -10.07 -21.53
N HIS A 24 4.22 -11.26 -21.92
CA HIS A 24 3.86 -11.84 -23.20
C HIS A 24 2.37 -12.25 -23.30
N LEU A 25 1.53 -11.66 -22.47
CA LEU A 25 0.08 -11.78 -22.65
C LEU A 25 -0.28 -11.07 -23.95
N ASN A 26 -0.95 -11.78 -24.83
CA ASN A 26 -1.44 -11.14 -26.05
C ASN A 26 -2.54 -10.13 -25.73
N ASP A 27 -2.79 -9.23 -26.68
CA ASP A 27 -3.79 -8.17 -26.50
C ASP A 27 -5.18 -8.73 -26.16
N ASP A 28 -5.50 -9.93 -26.59
CA ASP A 28 -6.78 -10.56 -26.31
C ASP A 28 -6.91 -11.02 -24.87
N GLU A 29 -5.82 -11.52 -24.27
CA GLU A 29 -5.78 -11.87 -22.86
C GLU A 29 -5.88 -10.63 -21.97
N HIS A 30 -5.22 -9.56 -22.35
CA HIS A 30 -5.36 -8.27 -21.66
C HIS A 30 -6.80 -7.76 -21.71
N LYS A 31 -7.45 -7.85 -22.85
CA LYS A 31 -8.84 -7.44 -23.01
C LYS A 31 -9.80 -8.32 -22.21
N VAL A 32 -9.54 -9.62 -22.15
CA VAL A 32 -10.36 -10.56 -21.37
C VAL A 32 -10.20 -10.27 -19.87
N ILE A 33 -8.98 -10.07 -19.38
CA ILE A 33 -8.72 -9.71 -17.99
C ILE A 33 -9.38 -8.37 -17.67
N ALA A 34 -9.25 -7.37 -18.53
CA ALA A 34 -9.85 -6.05 -18.35
C ALA A 34 -11.38 -6.07 -18.39
N ARG A 35 -11.99 -7.02 -19.07
CA ARG A 35 -13.46 -7.15 -19.14
C ARG A 35 -14.07 -7.90 -17.98
N HIS A 36 -13.36 -8.89 -17.42
CA HIS A 36 -13.87 -9.76 -16.37
C HIS A 36 -13.43 -9.32 -14.97
N GLU A 37 -12.26 -8.75 -14.87
CA GLU A 37 -11.78 -8.09 -13.66
C GLU A 37 -11.85 -6.60 -13.92
N LYS A 38 -12.81 -5.93 -13.33
CA LYS A 38 -12.74 -4.48 -13.25
C LYS A 38 -11.47 -4.16 -12.51
N CYS A 39 -10.38 -3.93 -13.26
CA CYS A 39 -9.10 -3.55 -12.69
C CYS A 39 -9.31 -2.26 -11.93
N ILE A 40 -9.36 -2.36 -10.61
CA ILE A 40 -9.39 -1.20 -9.75
C ILE A 40 -8.05 -0.51 -9.91
N THR A 41 -8.06 0.71 -10.42
CA THR A 41 -6.86 1.52 -10.56
C THR A 41 -6.51 2.17 -9.23
N LEU A 42 -5.27 2.63 -9.09
CA LEU A 42 -4.89 3.44 -7.93
C LEU A 42 -5.76 4.69 -7.81
N GLU A 43 -6.11 5.30 -8.92
CA GLU A 43 -7.00 6.46 -8.94
C GLU A 43 -8.37 6.14 -8.35
N ASP A 44 -8.94 4.99 -8.72
CA ASP A 44 -10.20 4.51 -8.15
C ASP A 44 -10.11 4.30 -6.65
N ILE A 45 -9.01 3.70 -6.19
CA ILE A 45 -8.77 3.47 -4.76
C ILE A 45 -8.69 4.79 -4.00
N PHE A 46 -7.90 5.74 -4.49
CA PHE A 46 -7.74 7.03 -3.82
C PHE A 46 -9.04 7.84 -3.82
N SER A 47 -9.76 7.83 -4.94
CA SER A 47 -11.07 8.49 -5.04
C SER A 47 -12.06 7.91 -4.04
N LEU A 48 -12.15 6.58 -3.97
CA LEU A 48 -13.05 5.88 -3.05
C LEU A 48 -12.64 6.13 -1.59
N CYS A 49 -11.36 6.04 -1.29
CA CYS A 49 -10.88 6.26 0.09
C CYS A 49 -11.11 7.70 0.54
N PHE A 50 -10.88 8.67 -0.34
CA PHE A 50 -11.18 10.07 -0.01
C PHE A 50 -12.67 10.25 0.32
N TYR A 51 -13.55 9.62 -0.47
CA TYR A 51 -14.99 9.69 -0.23
C TYR A 51 -15.38 9.06 1.10
N LEU A 52 -14.85 7.88 1.40
CA LEU A 52 -15.23 7.10 2.58
C LEU A 52 -14.61 7.58 3.88
N LEU A 53 -13.44 8.20 3.83
CA LEU A 53 -12.73 8.68 5.03
C LEU A 53 -13.36 9.95 5.57
N LYS A 54 -13.43 10.03 6.88
CA LYS A 54 -13.70 11.30 7.56
C LYS A 54 -12.54 12.27 7.32
N ASN A 55 -12.82 13.56 7.45
CA ASN A 55 -11.76 14.57 7.40
C ASN A 55 -10.66 14.23 8.42
N GLN A 56 -9.40 14.30 8.01
CA GLN A 56 -8.24 13.86 8.79
C GLN A 56 -8.19 12.36 9.05
N GLY A 57 -9.04 11.57 8.39
CA GLY A 57 -8.97 10.11 8.43
C GLY A 57 -7.73 9.59 7.74
N VAL A 58 -7.37 8.35 8.03
CA VAL A 58 -6.10 7.74 7.64
C VAL A 58 -6.31 6.57 6.69
N LEU A 59 -5.54 6.56 5.60
CA LEU A 59 -5.41 5.42 4.70
C LEU A 59 -4.04 4.79 4.89
N GLY A 60 -4.00 3.51 5.25
CA GLY A 60 -2.77 2.72 5.25
C GLY A 60 -2.71 1.85 4.00
N MET A 61 -1.58 1.83 3.33
CA MET A 61 -1.40 1.07 2.09
C MET A 61 -0.06 0.34 2.08
N VAL A 62 -0.08 -0.88 1.56
CA VAL A 62 1.14 -1.62 1.22
C VAL A 62 1.23 -1.67 -0.30
N HIS A 63 2.38 -1.33 -0.85
CA HIS A 63 2.60 -1.39 -2.29
C HIS A 63 4.05 -1.67 -2.61
N ARG A 64 4.33 -1.83 -3.90
CA ARG A 64 5.70 -2.00 -4.38
C ARG A 64 6.44 -0.67 -4.34
N THR A 65 7.68 -0.72 -3.91
CA THR A 65 8.53 0.48 -3.81
C THR A 65 8.76 1.15 -5.16
N ASP A 66 8.83 0.36 -6.24
CA ASP A 66 9.07 0.89 -7.58
C ASP A 66 7.91 1.76 -8.11
N ARG A 67 6.75 1.70 -7.45
CA ARG A 67 5.59 2.54 -7.79
C ARG A 67 5.42 3.74 -6.86
N LEU A 68 6.34 3.96 -5.93
CA LEU A 68 6.18 4.96 -4.87
C LEU A 68 5.95 6.39 -5.40
N ILE A 69 6.72 6.81 -6.39
CA ILE A 69 6.60 8.18 -6.93
C ILE A 69 5.22 8.38 -7.58
N GLU A 70 4.76 7.41 -8.37
CA GLU A 70 3.44 7.43 -8.98
C GLU A 70 2.33 7.47 -7.91
N ILE A 71 2.47 6.66 -6.88
CA ILE A 71 1.52 6.58 -5.78
C ILE A 71 1.40 7.94 -5.08
N ILE A 72 2.52 8.54 -4.72
CA ILE A 72 2.54 9.86 -4.05
C ILE A 72 1.92 10.93 -4.93
N HIS A 73 2.28 10.93 -6.21
CA HIS A 73 1.76 11.91 -7.17
C HIS A 73 0.24 11.82 -7.30
N LEU A 74 -0.29 10.60 -7.49
CA LEU A 74 -1.72 10.38 -7.60
C LEU A 74 -2.46 10.69 -6.30
N ALA A 75 -1.95 10.24 -5.18
CA ALA A 75 -2.57 10.50 -3.88
C ALA A 75 -2.70 11.99 -3.60
N ASN A 76 -1.69 12.76 -3.97
CA ASN A 76 -1.70 14.21 -3.79
C ASN A 76 -2.80 14.87 -4.61
N GLN A 77 -3.08 14.37 -5.81
CA GLN A 77 -4.18 14.86 -6.64
C GLN A 77 -5.55 14.63 -6.00
N TYR A 78 -5.67 13.61 -5.16
CA TYR A 78 -6.91 13.28 -4.43
C TYR A 78 -6.91 13.79 -2.98
N HIS A 79 -6.03 14.73 -2.65
CA HIS A 79 -5.94 15.36 -1.33
C HIS A 79 -5.69 14.36 -0.20
N LEU A 80 -4.95 13.30 -0.51
CA LEU A 80 -4.44 12.33 0.44
C LEU A 80 -2.95 12.60 0.64
N GLU A 81 -2.60 13.24 1.74
CA GLU A 81 -1.22 13.64 2.03
C GLU A 81 -0.45 12.49 2.65
N VAL A 82 0.72 12.18 2.12
CA VAL A 82 1.60 11.16 2.68
C VAL A 82 2.20 11.70 3.98
N LYS A 83 1.92 11.04 5.10
CA LYS A 83 2.37 11.49 6.42
C LYS A 83 3.49 10.65 7.00
N ARG A 84 3.46 9.34 6.76
CA ARG A 84 4.52 8.43 7.20
C ARG A 84 4.73 7.37 6.13
N LEU A 85 5.97 6.95 5.97
CA LEU A 85 6.28 5.78 5.16
C LEU A 85 7.42 4.99 5.78
N ARG A 86 7.39 3.70 5.50
CA ARG A 86 8.42 2.77 5.94
C ARG A 86 8.80 1.89 4.76
N LEU A 87 10.08 1.88 4.41
CA LEU A 87 10.59 1.02 3.35
C LEU A 87 10.87 -0.37 3.90
N VAL A 88 10.45 -1.39 3.18
CA VAL A 88 10.65 -2.78 3.54
C VAL A 88 11.70 -3.39 2.61
N TYR A 89 12.67 -4.06 3.19
CA TYR A 89 13.78 -4.69 2.49
C TYR A 89 13.74 -6.20 2.72
N PRO A 90 13.97 -7.02 1.68
CA PRO A 90 14.08 -8.46 1.89
C PRO A 90 15.16 -8.83 2.90
N LYS A 91 16.30 -8.15 2.83
CA LYS A 91 17.44 -8.31 3.75
C LYS A 91 18.36 -7.10 3.61
N GLU A 92 19.37 -7.01 4.49
CA GLU A 92 20.38 -5.95 4.40
C GLU A 92 21.11 -5.97 3.06
N ASN A 93 21.51 -4.81 2.59
CA ASN A 93 22.26 -4.60 1.34
C ASN A 93 21.51 -5.04 0.09
N THR A 94 20.21 -5.04 0.11
CA THR A 94 19.34 -5.23 -1.06
C THR A 94 18.48 -4.00 -1.27
N ASP A 95 17.89 -3.88 -2.43
CA ASP A 95 16.93 -2.81 -2.70
C ASP A 95 15.60 -3.08 -1.95
N SER A 96 14.91 -2.00 -1.58
CA SER A 96 13.57 -2.13 -1.03
C SER A 96 12.62 -2.66 -2.10
N ASN A 97 11.76 -3.59 -1.71
CA ASN A 97 10.74 -4.16 -2.60
C ASN A 97 9.33 -3.73 -2.26
N LEU A 98 9.05 -3.41 -1.01
CA LEU A 98 7.72 -2.99 -0.56
C LEU A 98 7.84 -1.71 0.25
N VAL A 99 6.74 -0.96 0.30
CA VAL A 99 6.62 0.24 1.11
C VAL A 99 5.29 0.24 1.84
N LEU A 100 5.33 0.62 3.10
CA LEU A 100 4.16 0.87 3.93
C LEU A 100 3.94 2.38 3.95
N ILE A 101 2.75 2.82 3.58
CA ILE A 101 2.45 4.24 3.42
C ILE A 101 1.21 4.59 4.23
N GLU A 102 1.29 5.69 4.97
CA GLU A 102 0.14 6.26 5.67
C GLU A 102 -0.18 7.62 5.06
N PHE A 103 -1.42 7.72 4.60
CA PHE A 103 -1.98 8.96 4.04
C PHE A 103 -3.01 9.53 5.00
N ARG A 104 -3.15 10.85 4.98
CA ARG A 104 -4.19 11.53 5.75
C ARG A 104 -5.03 12.40 4.83
N LYS A 105 -6.36 12.22 4.90
CA LYS A 105 -7.31 13.03 4.13
C LYS A 105 -7.21 14.50 4.56
N ASN A 106 -6.93 15.38 3.60
CA ASN A 106 -6.72 16.81 3.83
C ASN A 106 -5.63 17.11 4.86
N GLY A 107 -4.61 16.24 4.94
CA GLY A 107 -3.50 16.41 5.86
C GLY A 107 -2.58 17.54 5.45
N ARG A 108 -1.86 18.08 6.43
CA ARG A 108 -0.84 19.09 6.21
C ARG A 108 0.43 18.45 5.70
N THR A 109 1.21 19.19 4.94
CA THR A 109 2.52 18.78 4.46
C THR A 109 3.44 18.42 5.62
N GLY A 110 4.19 17.37 5.46
CA GLY A 110 5.17 16.91 6.45
C GLY A 110 5.26 15.40 6.46
N LEU A 111 6.29 14.85 5.82
CA LEU A 111 6.52 13.42 5.72
C LEU A 111 7.53 12.98 6.78
N LYS A 112 7.22 11.88 7.48
CA LYS A 112 8.15 11.19 8.35
C LYS A 112 8.50 9.84 7.73
N ILE A 113 9.78 9.62 7.47
CA ILE A 113 10.28 8.33 7.00
C ILE A 113 10.76 7.55 8.22
N LEU A 114 10.11 6.42 8.48
CA LEU A 114 10.41 5.58 9.64
C LEU A 114 11.66 4.72 9.37
N PRO A 115 12.27 4.17 10.43
CA PRO A 115 13.39 3.23 10.23
C PRO A 115 12.99 2.08 9.32
N PRO A 116 13.92 1.59 8.49
CA PRO A 116 13.61 0.52 7.55
C PRO A 116 13.22 -0.78 8.26
N LEU A 117 12.37 -1.58 7.61
CA LEU A 117 12.04 -2.92 8.08
C LEU A 117 12.79 -3.94 7.23
N TYR A 118 13.62 -4.76 7.87
CA TYR A 118 14.29 -5.89 7.23
C TYR A 118 13.52 -7.16 7.54
N VAL A 119 13.15 -7.91 6.49
CA VAL A 119 12.33 -9.12 6.65
C VAL A 119 13.20 -10.30 7.09
N HIS A 120 14.36 -10.46 6.47
CA HIS A 120 15.26 -11.59 6.73
C HIS A 120 16.64 -11.10 7.12
N HIS A 121 17.33 -11.94 7.91
CA HIS A 121 18.78 -11.86 8.10
C HIS A 121 19.50 -12.37 6.86
N SER A 122 20.83 -12.19 6.79
CA SER A 122 21.65 -12.65 5.68
C SER A 122 21.61 -14.17 5.47
N ASP A 123 21.30 -14.92 6.51
CA ASP A 123 21.15 -16.39 6.47
C ASP A 123 19.77 -16.88 6.00
N GLY A 124 18.84 -15.95 5.74
CA GLY A 124 17.49 -16.25 5.29
C GLY A 124 16.46 -16.43 6.40
N SER A 125 16.87 -16.42 7.68
CA SER A 125 15.92 -16.46 8.79
C SER A 125 15.20 -15.12 8.95
N TYR A 126 13.99 -15.15 9.52
CA TYR A 126 13.23 -13.92 9.80
C TYR A 126 13.89 -13.11 10.90
N THR A 127 13.83 -11.80 10.76
CA THR A 127 14.27 -10.87 11.82
C THR A 127 13.33 -10.94 13.01
N ASP A 128 13.82 -10.56 14.18
CA ASP A 128 13.02 -10.55 15.41
C ASP A 128 11.79 -9.67 15.30
N GLU A 129 11.91 -8.54 14.63
CA GLU A 129 10.79 -7.61 14.41
C GLU A 129 9.66 -8.28 13.64
N VAL A 130 9.98 -8.99 12.56
CA VAL A 130 8.98 -9.73 11.76
C VAL A 130 8.39 -10.89 12.56
N LEU A 131 9.21 -11.62 13.30
CA LEU A 131 8.72 -12.73 14.17
C LEU A 131 7.75 -12.20 15.23
N ASN A 132 8.04 -11.03 15.81
CA ASN A 132 7.14 -10.40 16.78
C ASN A 132 5.81 -10.00 16.15
N MET A 133 5.82 -9.53 14.92
CA MET A 133 4.58 -9.22 14.18
C MET A 133 3.70 -10.45 14.00
N PHE A 134 4.28 -11.61 13.69
CA PHE A 134 3.54 -12.86 13.56
C PHE A 134 2.91 -13.29 14.90
N LYS A 135 3.64 -13.14 16.01
CA LYS A 135 3.13 -13.45 17.34
C LYS A 135 1.96 -12.54 17.74
N GLU A 136 2.05 -11.27 17.44
CA GLU A 136 0.97 -10.30 17.69
C GLU A 136 -0.28 -10.66 16.88
N SER A 137 -0.10 -11.06 15.64
CA SER A 137 -1.20 -11.50 14.77
C SER A 137 -1.90 -12.73 15.35
N GLU A 138 -1.15 -13.75 15.77
CA GLU A 138 -1.71 -14.96 16.41
C GLU A 138 -2.48 -14.62 17.68
N ASN A 139 -1.97 -13.73 18.51
CA ASN A 139 -2.63 -13.31 19.74
C ASN A 139 -3.94 -12.58 19.49
N ASN A 140 -4.02 -11.81 18.40
CA ASN A 140 -5.23 -11.11 18.01
C ASN A 140 -6.30 -12.03 17.43
N GLU A 141 -5.90 -13.11 16.75
CA GLU A 141 -6.82 -14.11 16.20
C GLU A 141 -7.42 -15.01 17.30
N SER A 142 -6.72 -15.21 18.41
CA SER A 142 -7.18 -16.04 19.50
C SER A 142 -8.14 -15.33 20.46
N LYS A 143 -8.45 -14.07 20.20
CA LYS A 143 -9.47 -13.32 20.93
C LYS A 143 -10.76 -13.25 20.12
#